data_156b0e46031ffc16ba9f3b38d5483b50
#
_entry.id   156b0e46031ffc16ba9f3b38d5483b50
#
_cell.length_a   1.000
_cell.length_b   1.000
_cell.length_c   1.000
_cell.angle_alpha   90.00
_cell.angle_beta   90.00
_cell.angle_gamma   90.00
#
_symmetry.space_group_name_H-M   'P 1'
#
loop_
_entity.id
_entity.type
_entity.pdbx_description
1 polymer ?
#
loop_
_entity_poly.entity_id
_entity_poly.type
_entity_poly.pdbx_seq_one_letter_code
_entity_poly.pdbx_strand_id
1 'polypeptide(L)'
;MKNEMLALILAGGQGTRLGKLTQSIAKPAVQFGGRYRIIDFGLSNCANSGINNVGVITQYQPLALNNHIGNGSSWGLDGVNSGVSILQPYSASEGNRWFEGTSHAIYQNIDYIDSINPEYVLILSGDHIYKMDYDDMLQSHKDNNASLTVAVLDVPLKEASRFGIMNTDANNRIVEFEEKPENPKSTKASMGIYIFDWKRLRNMLVSAEKSAVDMSDFGKNVIPAYLETGESVFAYEFEGYWKDVGTIESLWEANMEYISPENALDSRNRQWKIYSRNMIAPPNFLGEHAHVEDSLVVDGCLVDGTVKHSVLATNTQIREGAVVEDSVIMSGAVIGKGAKIKRAIIGEGAHVSDGVEIDGTEEVQVVGY
;
A
#
# COMPACT_ATOMS: atom_id res chain seq x y z
N MET A 1 -14.92 22.52 12.24
CA MET A 1 -15.61 21.34 11.69
C MET A 1 -15.16 20.16 12.54
N LYS A 2 -16.08 19.31 12.98
CA LYS A 2 -15.74 18.07 13.71
C LYS A 2 -15.00 17.17 12.72
N ASN A 3 -13.83 16.67 13.07
CA ASN A 3 -13.14 15.66 12.26
C ASN A 3 -13.93 14.36 12.38
N GLU A 4 -14.79 14.09 11.42
CA GLU A 4 -15.69 12.94 11.51
C GLU A 4 -14.90 11.62 11.47
N MET A 5 -13.94 11.52 10.56
CA MET A 5 -13.11 10.32 10.39
C MET A 5 -11.61 10.66 10.39
N LEU A 6 -10.82 9.88 11.11
CA LEU A 6 -9.35 9.87 11.09
C LEU A 6 -8.89 8.62 10.37
N ALA A 7 -7.98 8.75 9.40
CA ALA A 7 -7.33 7.61 8.78
C ALA A 7 -6.01 7.26 9.51
N LEU A 8 -5.78 5.96 9.69
CA LEU A 8 -4.56 5.40 10.27
C LEU A 8 -3.99 4.37 9.29
N ILE A 9 -2.85 4.68 8.66
CA ILE A 9 -2.21 3.82 7.68
C ILE A 9 -1.13 3.00 8.39
N LEU A 10 -1.30 1.67 8.41
CA LEU A 10 -0.35 0.72 8.96
C LEU A 10 0.80 0.50 7.96
N ALA A 11 1.92 1.15 8.19
CA ALA A 11 3.09 1.15 7.32
C ALA A 11 4.35 0.57 8.00
N GLY A 12 4.18 -0.19 9.07
CA GLY A 12 5.25 -0.67 9.95
C GLY A 12 5.73 -2.10 9.69
N GLY A 13 5.21 -2.82 8.69
CA GLY A 13 5.60 -4.20 8.39
C GLY A 13 7.03 -4.33 7.83
N GLN A 14 7.74 -5.42 8.17
CA GLN A 14 9.12 -5.68 7.69
C GLN A 14 9.22 -5.93 6.18
N GLY A 15 8.13 -6.41 5.54
CA GLY A 15 8.11 -6.67 4.09
C GLY A 15 9.05 -7.78 3.61
N THR A 16 9.42 -8.75 4.46
CA THR A 16 10.45 -9.78 4.20
C THR A 16 10.25 -10.56 2.90
N ARG A 17 9.00 -10.72 2.43
CA ARG A 17 8.66 -11.43 1.18
C ARG A 17 9.11 -10.70 -0.09
N LEU A 18 9.45 -9.42 -0.01
CA LEU A 18 10.05 -8.64 -1.10
C LEU A 18 11.59 -8.75 -1.13
N GLY A 19 12.18 -9.54 -0.22
CA GLY A 19 13.59 -9.88 -0.21
C GLY A 19 14.50 -8.65 -0.25
N LYS A 20 15.32 -8.56 -1.29
CA LYS A 20 16.30 -7.47 -1.46
C LYS A 20 15.66 -6.08 -1.54
N LEU A 21 14.46 -5.95 -2.06
CA LEU A 21 13.75 -4.66 -2.23
C LEU A 21 13.47 -3.95 -0.91
N THR A 22 13.37 -4.69 0.20
CA THR A 22 13.00 -4.15 1.52
C THR A 22 14.09 -4.31 2.57
N GLN A 23 15.32 -4.58 2.18
CA GLN A 23 16.45 -4.66 3.12
C GLN A 23 16.76 -3.32 3.79
N SER A 24 16.63 -2.23 3.06
CA SER A 24 16.97 -0.87 3.52
C SER A 24 15.80 0.11 3.55
N ILE A 25 14.63 -0.28 3.03
CA ILE A 25 13.42 0.56 2.97
C ILE A 25 12.19 -0.21 3.43
N ALA A 26 11.23 0.48 4.01
CA ALA A 26 9.92 -0.09 4.33
C ALA A 26 9.15 -0.45 3.05
N LYS A 27 8.37 -1.55 3.05
CA LYS A 27 7.54 -1.97 1.90
C LYS A 27 6.69 -0.83 1.30
N PRO A 28 5.99 0.02 2.10
CA PRO A 28 5.22 1.13 1.54
C PRO A 28 6.05 2.18 0.78
N ALA A 29 7.37 2.21 0.99
CA ALA A 29 8.29 3.11 0.27
C ALA A 29 8.81 2.55 -1.05
N VAL A 30 8.51 1.30 -1.40
CA VAL A 30 8.92 0.67 -2.67
C VAL A 30 8.25 1.39 -3.84
N GLN A 31 9.00 1.58 -4.94
CA GLN A 31 8.53 2.26 -6.14
C GLN A 31 7.54 1.41 -6.94
N PHE A 32 6.58 2.08 -7.57
CA PHE A 32 5.55 1.48 -8.42
C PHE A 32 5.23 2.39 -9.61
N GLY A 33 4.96 1.79 -10.77
CA GLY A 33 4.49 2.51 -11.97
C GLY A 33 5.45 3.59 -12.47
N GLY A 34 6.73 3.50 -12.12
CA GLY A 34 7.81 4.41 -12.50
C GLY A 34 7.83 5.75 -11.76
N ARG A 35 6.71 6.17 -11.13
CA ARG A 35 6.57 7.51 -10.53
C ARG A 35 6.15 7.47 -9.07
N TYR A 36 5.41 6.46 -8.65
CA TYR A 36 4.78 6.39 -7.33
C TYR A 36 5.60 5.53 -6.36
N ARG A 37 5.26 5.64 -5.08
CA ARG A 37 5.54 4.64 -4.06
C ARG A 37 4.22 4.02 -3.61
N ILE A 38 4.25 2.80 -3.09
CA ILE A 38 3.01 2.07 -2.71
C ILE A 38 2.13 2.89 -1.76
N ILE A 39 2.73 3.61 -0.80
CA ILE A 39 2.01 4.46 0.17
C ILE A 39 1.19 5.57 -0.48
N ASP A 40 1.56 6.01 -1.69
CA ASP A 40 0.91 7.12 -2.38
C ASP A 40 -0.56 6.83 -2.69
N PHE A 41 -0.91 5.56 -2.89
CA PHE A 41 -2.29 5.13 -3.13
C PHE A 41 -3.18 5.34 -1.92
N GLY A 42 -2.76 4.87 -0.74
CA GLY A 42 -3.50 5.09 0.50
C GLY A 42 -3.65 6.57 0.85
N LEU A 43 -2.56 7.35 0.76
CA LEU A 43 -2.59 8.79 1.02
C LEU A 43 -3.47 9.55 0.01
N SER A 44 -3.40 9.18 -1.28
CA SER A 44 -4.21 9.80 -2.33
C SER A 44 -5.70 9.47 -2.16
N ASN A 45 -6.03 8.23 -1.82
CA ASN A 45 -7.40 7.85 -1.53
C ASN A 45 -7.95 8.63 -0.33
N CYS A 46 -7.17 8.81 0.75
CA CYS A 46 -7.56 9.67 1.89
C CYS A 46 -7.84 11.11 1.44
N ALA A 47 -6.93 11.70 0.67
CA ALA A 47 -7.08 13.09 0.18
C ALA A 47 -8.31 13.25 -0.72
N ASN A 48 -8.51 12.31 -1.67
CA ASN A 48 -9.64 12.33 -2.60
C ASN A 48 -10.99 12.08 -1.89
N SER A 49 -11.01 11.28 -0.82
CA SER A 49 -12.20 11.04 0.03
C SER A 49 -12.46 12.17 1.05
N GLY A 50 -11.70 13.29 0.99
CA GLY A 50 -11.89 14.41 1.89
C GLY A 50 -11.46 14.16 3.34
N ILE A 51 -10.66 13.15 3.62
CA ILE A 51 -10.12 12.86 4.95
C ILE A 51 -8.95 13.82 5.21
N ASN A 52 -9.11 14.67 6.21
CA ASN A 52 -8.17 15.76 6.47
C ASN A 52 -7.02 15.36 7.42
N ASN A 53 -7.21 14.36 8.27
CA ASN A 53 -6.21 13.91 9.24
C ASN A 53 -5.83 12.46 8.97
N VAL A 54 -4.52 12.24 8.80
CA VAL A 54 -3.98 10.92 8.50
C VAL A 54 -2.80 10.65 9.44
N GLY A 55 -2.87 9.57 10.21
CA GLY A 55 -1.74 9.03 10.96
C GLY A 55 -1.06 7.94 10.15
N VAL A 56 0.24 8.03 9.91
CA VAL A 56 1.01 6.95 9.28
C VAL A 56 1.87 6.27 10.34
N ILE A 57 1.55 5.03 10.65
CA ILE A 57 2.20 4.23 11.68
C ILE A 57 3.37 3.49 11.06
N THR A 58 4.59 3.87 11.46
CA THR A 58 5.84 3.31 10.92
C THR A 58 6.67 2.65 12.02
N GLN A 59 7.43 1.62 11.71
CA GLN A 59 8.28 0.94 12.67
C GLN A 59 9.62 0.51 12.08
N TYR A 60 9.63 -0.29 11.01
CA TYR A 60 10.85 -0.80 10.38
C TYR A 60 11.29 0.11 9.23
N GLN A 61 12.61 0.38 9.13
CA GLN A 61 13.23 1.16 8.04
C GLN A 61 12.47 2.45 7.66
N PRO A 62 12.12 3.32 8.62
CA PRO A 62 11.16 4.39 8.40
C PRO A 62 11.73 5.57 7.60
N LEU A 63 13.06 5.72 7.50
CA LEU A 63 13.69 6.96 7.02
C LEU A 63 13.26 7.34 5.59
N ALA A 64 13.33 6.39 4.65
CA ALA A 64 12.96 6.64 3.25
C ALA A 64 11.46 6.96 3.12
N LEU A 65 10.61 6.24 3.87
CA LEU A 65 9.17 6.47 3.91
C LEU A 65 8.83 7.85 4.49
N ASN A 66 9.40 8.19 5.65
CA ASN A 66 9.17 9.48 6.29
C ASN A 66 9.64 10.65 5.41
N ASN A 67 10.80 10.51 4.77
CA ASN A 67 11.29 11.51 3.83
C ASN A 67 10.36 11.68 2.63
N HIS A 68 9.79 10.58 2.12
CA HIS A 68 8.84 10.65 1.00
C HIS A 68 7.55 11.34 1.39
N ILE A 69 6.95 10.99 2.54
CA ILE A 69 5.72 11.61 3.04
C ILE A 69 5.93 13.09 3.37
N GLY A 70 7.05 13.42 4.01
CA GLY A 70 7.36 14.78 4.45
C GLY A 70 6.26 15.32 5.37
N ASN A 71 5.76 16.52 5.07
CA ASN A 71 4.65 17.15 5.78
C ASN A 71 3.26 16.89 5.17
N GLY A 72 3.15 16.03 4.15
CA GLY A 72 1.89 15.73 3.47
C GLY A 72 1.48 16.69 2.36
N SER A 73 2.29 17.72 2.05
CA SER A 73 1.94 18.75 1.05
C SER A 73 1.68 18.21 -0.34
N SER A 74 2.35 17.12 -0.74
CA SER A 74 2.11 16.49 -2.05
C SER A 74 0.69 15.98 -2.23
N TRP A 75 -0.02 15.69 -1.14
CA TRP A 75 -1.42 15.25 -1.12
C TRP A 75 -2.38 16.34 -0.65
N GLY A 76 -1.89 17.58 -0.39
CA GLY A 76 -2.70 18.65 0.18
C GLY A 76 -3.09 18.42 1.65
N LEU A 77 -2.35 17.57 2.35
CA LEU A 77 -2.57 17.20 3.75
C LEU A 77 -1.59 17.95 4.69
N ASP A 78 -1.51 19.27 4.53
CA ASP A 78 -0.59 20.15 5.28
C ASP A 78 -1.24 21.46 5.73
N GLY A 79 -2.58 21.50 5.78
CA GLY A 79 -3.34 22.69 6.19
C GLY A 79 -3.36 22.89 7.71
N VAL A 80 -3.93 24.01 8.15
CA VAL A 80 -4.03 24.38 9.58
C VAL A 80 -4.82 23.37 10.41
N ASN A 81 -5.85 22.75 9.81
CA ASN A 81 -6.73 21.77 10.44
C ASN A 81 -6.68 20.41 9.71
N SER A 82 -5.63 20.17 8.94
CA SER A 82 -5.41 18.93 8.21
C SER A 82 -3.93 18.58 8.25
N GLY A 83 -3.60 17.32 8.24
CA GLY A 83 -2.19 16.94 8.22
C GLY A 83 -1.93 15.45 8.22
N VAL A 84 -0.71 15.12 7.79
CA VAL A 84 -0.13 13.80 7.99
C VAL A 84 0.74 13.83 9.25
N SER A 85 0.48 12.91 10.17
CA SER A 85 1.31 12.70 11.35
C SER A 85 2.03 11.36 11.23
N ILE A 86 3.34 11.36 11.40
CA ILE A 86 4.11 10.10 11.46
C ILE A 86 4.12 9.60 12.90
N LEU A 87 3.60 8.41 13.11
CA LEU A 87 3.45 7.76 14.41
C LEU A 87 4.45 6.62 14.51
N GLN A 88 5.46 6.80 15.37
CA GLN A 88 6.56 5.85 15.54
C GLN A 88 6.60 5.30 16.95
N PRO A 89 7.14 4.08 17.16
CA PRO A 89 7.45 3.61 18.50
C PRO A 89 8.44 4.56 19.17
N TYR A 90 8.31 4.74 20.46
CA TYR A 90 9.21 5.59 21.27
C TYR A 90 9.50 4.97 22.62
N SER A 91 10.57 5.42 23.26
CA SER A 91 10.89 5.07 24.64
C SER A 91 10.19 6.05 25.58
N ALA A 92 9.38 5.52 26.50
CA ALA A 92 8.76 6.27 27.59
C ALA A 92 9.48 5.95 28.92
N SER A 93 9.15 6.68 30.00
CA SER A 93 9.66 6.39 31.36
C SER A 93 9.31 4.99 31.84
N GLU A 94 8.23 4.40 31.32
CA GLU A 94 7.72 3.08 31.66
C GLU A 94 8.29 1.95 30.78
N GLY A 95 9.15 2.26 29.81
CA GLY A 95 9.77 1.29 28.90
C GLY A 95 9.62 1.63 27.42
N ASN A 96 10.02 0.69 26.56
CA ASN A 96 9.92 0.84 25.11
C ASN A 96 8.50 0.50 24.65
N ARG A 97 7.93 1.36 23.80
CA ARG A 97 6.61 1.19 23.21
C ARG A 97 6.72 0.65 21.77
N TRP A 98 7.32 -0.54 21.64
CA TRP A 98 7.38 -1.22 20.35
C TRP A 98 6.02 -1.82 19.97
N PHE A 99 5.65 -1.77 18.69
CA PHE A 99 4.36 -2.30 18.24
C PHE A 99 4.46 -3.82 18.04
N GLU A 100 3.66 -4.58 18.76
CA GLU A 100 3.65 -6.06 18.74
C GLU A 100 2.72 -6.62 17.66
N GLY A 101 1.81 -5.77 17.13
CA GLY A 101 0.87 -6.14 16.09
C GLY A 101 0.08 -4.95 15.58
N THR A 102 -0.84 -5.21 14.66
CA THR A 102 -1.57 -4.18 13.92
C THR A 102 -2.50 -3.35 14.81
N SER A 103 -3.28 -3.98 15.67
CA SER A 103 -4.17 -3.27 16.61
C SER A 103 -3.44 -2.78 17.85
N HIS A 104 -2.35 -3.44 18.29
CA HIS A 104 -1.47 -2.92 19.33
C HIS A 104 -0.85 -1.57 18.93
N ALA A 105 -0.52 -1.40 17.65
CA ALA A 105 -0.05 -0.11 17.13
C ALA A 105 -1.11 1.00 17.26
N ILE A 106 -2.40 0.68 17.11
CA ILE A 106 -3.49 1.62 17.35
C ILE A 106 -3.61 1.92 18.85
N TYR A 107 -3.57 0.90 19.71
CA TYR A 107 -3.62 1.05 21.17
C TYR A 107 -2.50 1.99 21.67
N GLN A 108 -1.27 1.82 21.20
CA GLN A 108 -0.14 2.67 21.60
C GLN A 108 -0.28 4.14 21.17
N ASN A 109 -1.17 4.43 20.21
CA ASN A 109 -1.44 5.77 19.71
C ASN A 109 -2.80 6.34 20.13
N ILE A 110 -3.46 5.79 21.16
CA ILE A 110 -4.77 6.24 21.64
C ILE A 110 -4.75 7.74 21.97
N ASP A 111 -3.72 8.25 22.64
CA ASP A 111 -3.62 9.65 23.03
C ASP A 111 -3.63 10.60 21.81
N TYR A 112 -2.97 10.19 20.72
CA TYR A 112 -3.01 10.94 19.46
C TYR A 112 -4.41 10.92 18.87
N ILE A 113 -5.06 9.77 18.81
CA ILE A 113 -6.42 9.63 18.26
C ILE A 113 -7.42 10.42 19.10
N ASP A 114 -7.36 10.30 20.42
CA ASP A 114 -8.22 11.04 21.37
C ASP A 114 -8.01 12.57 21.24
N SER A 115 -6.80 13.04 20.93
CA SER A 115 -6.54 14.48 20.73
C SER A 115 -7.25 15.05 19.50
N ILE A 116 -7.48 14.23 18.48
CA ILE A 116 -8.26 14.58 17.29
C ILE A 116 -9.76 14.41 17.54
N ASN A 117 -10.13 13.51 18.45
CA ASN A 117 -11.51 13.19 18.85
C ASN A 117 -12.42 12.87 17.65
N PRO A 118 -12.07 11.90 16.80
CA PRO A 118 -12.89 11.49 15.67
C PRO A 118 -14.11 10.68 16.15
N GLU A 119 -15.13 10.60 15.32
CA GLU A 119 -16.26 9.69 15.54
C GLU A 119 -15.92 8.30 15.03
N TYR A 120 -15.26 8.23 13.88
CA TYR A 120 -14.83 7.00 13.21
C TYR A 120 -13.32 6.98 12.99
N VAL A 121 -12.73 5.79 12.99
CA VAL A 121 -11.36 5.56 12.57
C VAL A 121 -11.34 4.63 11.38
N LEU A 122 -10.64 5.05 10.32
CA LEU A 122 -10.36 4.24 9.15
C LEU A 122 -8.96 3.66 9.30
N ILE A 123 -8.86 2.33 9.34
CA ILE A 123 -7.59 1.61 9.38
C ILE A 123 -7.27 1.10 7.99
N LEU A 124 -6.07 1.40 7.50
CA LEU A 124 -5.61 1.04 6.17
C LEU A 124 -4.31 0.25 6.23
N SER A 125 -4.17 -0.76 5.37
CA SER A 125 -2.86 -1.33 5.05
C SER A 125 -2.11 -0.38 4.11
N GLY A 126 -0.84 -0.08 4.42
CA GLY A 126 -0.02 0.86 3.64
C GLY A 126 0.71 0.21 2.46
N ASP A 127 0.33 -1.00 2.05
CA ASP A 127 1.09 -1.84 1.15
C ASP A 127 0.29 -2.42 -0.04
N HIS A 128 -0.86 -1.81 -0.36
CA HIS A 128 -1.74 -2.23 -1.46
C HIS A 128 -1.88 -1.15 -2.55
N ILE A 129 -2.13 -1.59 -3.77
CA ILE A 129 -2.38 -0.75 -4.94
C ILE A 129 -3.86 -0.81 -5.29
N TYR A 130 -4.57 0.30 -5.18
CA TYR A 130 -6.00 0.41 -5.47
C TYR A 130 -6.46 1.87 -5.48
N LYS A 131 -7.67 2.12 -5.99
CA LYS A 131 -8.39 3.39 -5.87
C LYS A 131 -9.73 3.13 -5.22
N MET A 132 -10.05 3.86 -4.17
CA MET A 132 -11.28 3.66 -3.40
C MET A 132 -11.72 4.98 -2.77
N ASP A 133 -13.01 5.28 -2.86
CA ASP A 133 -13.65 6.33 -2.08
C ASP A 133 -14.05 5.78 -0.70
N TYR A 134 -13.43 6.32 0.32
CA TYR A 134 -13.74 5.90 1.70
C TYR A 134 -14.99 6.56 2.26
N ASP A 135 -15.49 7.64 1.62
CA ASP A 135 -16.75 8.26 2.02
C ASP A 135 -17.93 7.35 1.72
N ASP A 136 -17.92 6.66 0.58
CA ASP A 136 -18.92 5.63 0.23
C ASP A 136 -18.97 4.50 1.27
N MET A 137 -17.79 4.03 1.71
CA MET A 137 -17.69 3.01 2.76
C MET A 137 -18.18 3.53 4.11
N LEU A 138 -17.87 4.79 4.46
CA LEU A 138 -18.34 5.44 5.68
C LEU A 138 -19.87 5.61 5.66
N GLN A 139 -20.44 5.98 4.51
CA GLN A 139 -21.90 6.08 4.38
C GLN A 139 -22.56 4.71 4.59
N SER A 140 -22.02 3.64 3.98
CA SER A 140 -22.50 2.28 4.23
C SER A 140 -22.39 1.87 5.71
N HIS A 141 -21.30 2.26 6.39
CA HIS A 141 -21.10 2.03 7.82
C HIS A 141 -22.22 2.66 8.67
N LYS A 142 -22.56 3.92 8.35
CA LYS A 142 -23.62 4.68 9.03
C LYS A 142 -25.01 4.10 8.76
N ASP A 143 -25.31 3.78 7.50
CA ASP A 143 -26.63 3.26 7.09
C ASP A 143 -26.95 1.93 7.77
N ASN A 144 -25.93 1.12 8.04
CA ASN A 144 -26.06 -0.16 8.73
C ASN A 144 -25.97 -0.02 10.26
N ASN A 145 -25.74 1.17 10.83
CA ASN A 145 -25.40 1.38 12.24
C ASN A 145 -24.31 0.39 12.69
N ALA A 146 -23.29 0.23 11.88
CA ALA A 146 -22.22 -0.72 12.10
C ALA A 146 -21.30 -0.27 13.25
N SER A 147 -20.77 -1.23 14.00
CA SER A 147 -19.66 -1.01 14.93
C SER A 147 -18.31 -1.17 14.25
N LEU A 148 -18.30 -2.01 13.21
CA LEU A 148 -17.17 -2.32 12.35
C LEU A 148 -17.69 -2.58 10.92
N THR A 149 -17.07 -1.95 9.94
CA THR A 149 -17.23 -2.29 8.53
C THR A 149 -15.89 -2.73 7.97
N VAL A 150 -15.87 -3.84 7.24
CA VAL A 150 -14.68 -4.41 6.60
C VAL A 150 -14.85 -4.32 5.09
N ALA A 151 -13.91 -3.69 4.40
CA ALA A 151 -13.90 -3.75 2.94
C ALA A 151 -13.47 -5.15 2.47
N VAL A 152 -14.26 -5.72 1.56
CA VAL A 152 -14.03 -7.04 0.99
C VAL A 152 -14.09 -6.98 -0.53
N LEU A 153 -13.39 -7.91 -1.17
CA LEU A 153 -13.54 -8.14 -2.61
C LEU A 153 -13.63 -9.64 -2.87
N ASP A 154 -14.27 -10.01 -3.98
CA ASP A 154 -14.32 -11.40 -4.42
C ASP A 154 -12.99 -11.80 -5.06
N VAL A 155 -12.39 -12.88 -4.55
CA VAL A 155 -11.18 -13.48 -5.10
C VAL A 155 -11.47 -14.90 -5.60
N PRO A 156 -10.69 -15.41 -6.57
CA PRO A 156 -10.79 -16.82 -6.95
C PRO A 156 -10.59 -17.73 -5.73
N LEU A 157 -11.43 -18.77 -5.58
CA LEU A 157 -11.41 -19.65 -4.42
C LEU A 157 -10.01 -20.25 -4.13
N LYS A 158 -9.23 -20.51 -5.18
CA LYS A 158 -7.84 -21.00 -5.08
C LYS A 158 -6.87 -20.01 -4.41
N GLU A 159 -7.20 -18.72 -4.38
CA GLU A 159 -6.40 -17.66 -3.78
C GLU A 159 -6.90 -17.24 -2.40
N ALA A 160 -8.14 -17.61 -2.07
CA ALA A 160 -8.82 -17.19 -0.84
C ALA A 160 -8.04 -17.59 0.43
N SER A 161 -7.33 -18.72 0.42
CA SER A 161 -6.50 -19.18 1.55
C SER A 161 -5.34 -18.23 1.93
N ARG A 162 -5.07 -17.22 1.10
CA ARG A 162 -4.02 -16.21 1.38
C ARG A 162 -4.52 -15.06 2.25
N PHE A 163 -5.84 -14.91 2.39
CA PHE A 163 -6.51 -13.76 3.00
C PHE A 163 -7.38 -14.15 4.18
N GLY A 164 -7.75 -13.17 4.98
CA GLY A 164 -8.87 -13.29 5.90
C GLY A 164 -10.19 -13.36 5.13
N ILE A 165 -10.98 -14.40 5.35
CA ILE A 165 -12.22 -14.68 4.59
C ILE A 165 -13.44 -14.35 5.45
N MET A 166 -14.37 -13.59 4.85
CA MET A 166 -15.63 -13.19 5.48
C MET A 166 -16.78 -14.05 4.96
N ASN A 167 -17.54 -14.65 5.88
CA ASN A 167 -18.81 -15.27 5.60
C ASN A 167 -19.92 -14.30 5.99
N THR A 168 -20.80 -13.95 5.04
CA THR A 168 -21.86 -12.94 5.23
C THR A 168 -23.25 -13.54 5.06
N ASP A 169 -24.24 -12.94 5.72
CA ASP A 169 -25.64 -13.17 5.39
C ASP A 169 -26.09 -12.36 4.15
N ALA A 170 -27.37 -12.46 3.80
CA ALA A 170 -27.96 -11.79 2.65
C ALA A 170 -27.95 -10.24 2.71
N ASN A 171 -27.68 -9.67 3.88
CA ASN A 171 -27.61 -8.22 4.13
C ASN A 171 -26.15 -7.75 4.28
N ASN A 172 -25.18 -8.55 3.87
CA ASN A 172 -23.76 -8.29 4.06
C ASN A 172 -23.28 -8.17 5.52
N ARG A 173 -24.11 -8.64 6.50
CA ARG A 173 -23.65 -8.77 7.87
C ARG A 173 -22.67 -9.94 7.95
N ILE A 174 -21.47 -9.69 8.52
CA ILE A 174 -20.45 -10.71 8.72
C ILE A 174 -20.89 -11.61 9.89
N VAL A 175 -21.02 -12.89 9.63
CA VAL A 175 -21.43 -13.92 10.60
C VAL A 175 -20.27 -14.80 11.06
N GLU A 176 -19.21 -14.90 10.23
CA GLU A 176 -18.00 -15.67 10.53
C GLU A 176 -16.79 -15.04 9.83
N PHE A 177 -15.65 -15.12 10.48
CA PHE A 177 -14.36 -14.71 9.94
C PHE A 177 -13.36 -15.86 10.10
N GLU A 178 -12.59 -16.13 9.04
CA GLU A 178 -11.56 -17.17 9.01
C GLU A 178 -10.23 -16.56 8.51
N GLU A 179 -9.22 -16.50 9.39
CA GLU A 179 -7.90 -15.99 9.01
C GLU A 179 -7.11 -17.05 8.25
N LYS A 180 -6.90 -16.83 6.95
CA LYS A 180 -6.14 -17.70 6.03
C LYS A 180 -6.52 -19.17 6.12
N PRO A 181 -7.80 -19.52 5.90
CA PRO A 181 -8.29 -20.87 6.03
C PRO A 181 -7.69 -21.79 4.95
N GLU A 182 -7.35 -23.03 5.30
CA GLU A 182 -6.92 -24.04 4.32
C GLU A 182 -8.05 -24.39 3.31
N ASN A 183 -9.28 -24.38 3.79
CA ASN A 183 -10.48 -24.68 2.99
C ASN A 183 -11.50 -23.56 3.14
N PRO A 184 -11.35 -22.45 2.39
CA PRO A 184 -12.21 -21.29 2.52
C PRO A 184 -13.66 -21.58 2.13
N LYS A 185 -14.63 -21.11 2.91
CA LYS A 185 -16.07 -21.28 2.69
C LYS A 185 -16.65 -20.20 1.80
N SER A 186 -15.94 -19.08 1.61
CA SER A 186 -16.39 -17.91 0.84
C SER A 186 -15.23 -17.37 -0.01
N THR A 187 -15.55 -16.54 -0.99
CA THR A 187 -14.61 -15.81 -1.84
C THR A 187 -14.38 -14.38 -1.38
N LYS A 188 -15.14 -13.91 -0.36
CA LYS A 188 -15.05 -12.53 0.15
C LYS A 188 -13.80 -12.35 0.99
N ALA A 189 -12.72 -11.89 0.37
CA ALA A 189 -11.43 -11.64 1.01
C ALA A 189 -11.39 -10.24 1.64
N SER A 190 -10.88 -10.13 2.86
CA SER A 190 -10.60 -8.86 3.51
C SER A 190 -9.50 -8.11 2.78
N MET A 191 -9.74 -6.84 2.48
CA MET A 191 -8.74 -5.93 1.91
C MET A 191 -7.80 -5.33 2.97
N GLY A 192 -7.98 -5.63 4.26
CA GLY A 192 -7.22 -4.96 5.33
C GLY A 192 -7.61 -3.49 5.50
N ILE A 193 -8.84 -3.14 5.15
CA ILE A 193 -9.43 -1.81 5.24
C ILE A 193 -10.64 -1.89 6.16
N TYR A 194 -10.62 -1.12 7.25
CA TYR A 194 -11.62 -1.20 8.31
C TYR A 194 -12.11 0.18 8.71
N ILE A 195 -13.43 0.35 8.91
CA ILE A 195 -14.00 1.51 9.62
C ILE A 195 -14.57 1.04 10.95
N PHE A 196 -14.12 1.64 12.03
CA PHE A 196 -14.60 1.41 13.38
C PHE A 196 -15.26 2.64 13.97
N ASP A 197 -16.32 2.47 14.75
CA ASP A 197 -16.72 3.42 15.79
C ASP A 197 -15.57 3.56 16.78
N TRP A 198 -14.96 4.78 16.87
CA TRP A 198 -13.76 4.97 17.69
C TRP A 198 -13.98 4.64 19.16
N LYS A 199 -15.10 5.08 19.70
CA LYS A 199 -15.38 4.88 21.12
C LYS A 199 -15.46 3.39 21.49
N ARG A 200 -16.03 2.57 20.59
CA ARG A 200 -16.14 1.11 20.82
C ARG A 200 -14.79 0.44 20.71
N LEU A 201 -14.04 0.71 19.65
CA LEU A 201 -12.70 0.15 19.46
C LEU A 201 -11.79 0.54 20.63
N ARG A 202 -11.76 1.82 21.00
CA ARG A 202 -10.97 2.33 22.12
C ARG A 202 -11.27 1.59 23.42
N ASN A 203 -12.55 1.44 23.76
CA ASN A 203 -12.97 0.76 25.00
C ASN A 203 -12.55 -0.71 24.99
N MET A 204 -12.66 -1.40 23.84
CA MET A 204 -12.23 -2.78 23.71
C MET A 204 -10.71 -2.90 23.93
N LEU A 205 -9.89 -2.10 23.23
CA LEU A 205 -8.43 -2.14 23.35
C LEU A 205 -7.96 -1.82 24.77
N VAL A 206 -8.52 -0.79 25.41
CA VAL A 206 -8.17 -0.42 26.80
C VAL A 206 -8.59 -1.50 27.81
N SER A 207 -9.74 -2.15 27.59
CA SER A 207 -10.21 -3.23 28.47
C SER A 207 -9.36 -4.49 28.33
N ALA A 208 -8.99 -4.83 27.11
CA ALA A 208 -8.14 -5.98 26.82
C ALA A 208 -6.75 -5.84 27.46
N GLU A 209 -6.13 -4.68 27.33
CA GLU A 209 -4.84 -4.40 27.97
C GLU A 209 -4.89 -4.54 29.49
N LYS A 210 -5.92 -3.96 30.14
CA LYS A 210 -6.13 -4.09 31.58
C LYS A 210 -6.34 -5.53 32.06
N SER A 211 -6.89 -6.38 31.19
CA SER A 211 -7.21 -7.78 31.48
C SER A 211 -6.14 -8.75 30.98
N ALA A 212 -5.05 -8.24 30.40
CA ALA A 212 -4.00 -9.02 29.73
C ALA A 212 -4.55 -10.01 28.68
N VAL A 213 -5.60 -9.59 27.96
CA VAL A 213 -6.15 -10.34 26.81
C VAL A 213 -5.44 -9.90 25.56
N ASP A 214 -4.93 -10.85 24.78
CA ASP A 214 -4.25 -10.54 23.51
C ASP A 214 -5.23 -9.94 22.50
N MET A 215 -5.01 -8.69 22.18
CA MET A 215 -5.70 -7.92 21.12
C MET A 215 -4.69 -7.27 20.18
N SER A 216 -3.57 -7.94 19.92
CA SER A 216 -2.46 -7.37 19.14
C SER A 216 -2.74 -7.27 17.63
N ASP A 217 -3.64 -8.10 17.09
CA ASP A 217 -3.90 -8.20 15.65
C ASP A 217 -5.39 -8.03 15.32
N PHE A 218 -5.70 -7.27 14.25
CA PHE A 218 -7.09 -7.06 13.85
C PHE A 218 -7.77 -8.35 13.38
N GLY A 219 -7.11 -9.12 12.51
CA GLY A 219 -7.68 -10.35 11.97
C GLY A 219 -7.81 -11.44 13.01
N LYS A 220 -6.75 -11.68 13.79
CA LYS A 220 -6.73 -12.80 14.75
C LYS A 220 -7.49 -12.54 16.03
N ASN A 221 -7.58 -11.31 16.46
CA ASN A 221 -8.09 -10.97 17.79
C ASN A 221 -9.30 -10.03 17.75
N VAL A 222 -9.20 -8.86 17.11
CA VAL A 222 -10.21 -7.81 17.21
C VAL A 222 -11.50 -8.19 16.48
N ILE A 223 -11.42 -8.63 15.22
CA ILE A 223 -12.61 -9.01 14.43
C ILE A 223 -13.35 -10.17 15.09
N PRO A 224 -12.69 -11.28 15.47
CA PRO A 224 -13.36 -12.35 16.22
C PRO A 224 -14.03 -11.87 17.49
N ALA A 225 -13.38 -11.01 18.29
CA ALA A 225 -13.97 -10.47 19.53
C ALA A 225 -15.22 -9.60 19.26
N TYR A 226 -15.26 -8.83 18.16
CA TYR A 226 -16.47 -8.11 17.77
C TYR A 226 -17.63 -9.06 17.44
N LEU A 227 -17.34 -10.16 16.75
CA LEU A 227 -18.35 -11.18 16.41
C LEU A 227 -18.85 -11.91 17.66
N GLU A 228 -17.97 -12.30 18.58
CA GLU A 228 -18.29 -12.99 19.83
C GLU A 228 -19.12 -12.13 20.77
N THR A 229 -18.87 -10.83 20.84
CA THR A 229 -19.63 -9.89 21.66
C THR A 229 -20.95 -9.45 21.03
N GLY A 230 -21.26 -9.93 19.81
CA GLY A 230 -22.51 -9.65 19.10
C GLY A 230 -22.61 -8.25 18.51
N GLU A 231 -21.45 -7.57 18.34
CA GLU A 231 -21.39 -6.26 17.70
C GLU A 231 -21.85 -6.32 16.24
N SER A 232 -22.30 -5.18 15.71
CA SER A 232 -22.76 -5.08 14.33
C SER A 232 -21.57 -4.96 13.35
N VAL A 233 -21.20 -6.07 12.72
CA VAL A 233 -20.09 -6.16 11.79
C VAL A 233 -20.61 -6.38 10.38
N PHE A 234 -20.23 -5.52 9.43
CA PHE A 234 -20.69 -5.57 8.05
C PHE A 234 -19.55 -5.61 7.04
N ALA A 235 -19.78 -6.26 5.91
CA ALA A 235 -18.90 -6.22 4.76
C ALA A 235 -19.32 -5.06 3.84
N TYR A 236 -18.32 -4.31 3.35
CA TYR A 236 -18.47 -3.37 2.24
C TYR A 236 -17.84 -4.01 1.00
N GLU A 237 -18.63 -4.34 0.02
CA GLU A 237 -18.16 -4.97 -1.22
C GLU A 237 -17.51 -3.91 -2.10
N PHE A 238 -16.20 -4.05 -2.32
CA PHE A 238 -15.43 -3.18 -3.18
C PHE A 238 -15.43 -3.70 -4.61
N GLU A 239 -15.75 -2.84 -5.56
CA GLU A 239 -15.62 -3.09 -6.98
C GLU A 239 -14.48 -2.26 -7.56
N GLY A 240 -13.48 -2.89 -8.14
CA GLY A 240 -12.34 -2.20 -8.74
C GLY A 240 -11.05 -3.00 -8.70
N TYR A 241 -9.99 -2.37 -9.19
CA TYR A 241 -8.65 -2.97 -9.13
C TYR A 241 -8.09 -2.88 -7.71
N TRP A 242 -7.65 -4.00 -7.19
CA TRP A 242 -6.92 -4.11 -5.94
C TRP A 242 -5.83 -5.18 -6.06
N LYS A 243 -4.61 -4.87 -5.60
CA LYS A 243 -3.48 -5.80 -5.63
C LYS A 243 -2.66 -5.68 -4.35
N ASP A 244 -2.49 -6.80 -3.63
CA ASP A 244 -1.45 -6.94 -2.60
C ASP A 244 -0.12 -7.21 -3.30
N VAL A 245 0.77 -6.22 -3.29
CA VAL A 245 2.11 -6.31 -3.87
C VAL A 245 3.12 -6.80 -2.84
N GLY A 246 2.77 -7.85 -2.12
CA GLY A 246 3.54 -8.42 -1.02
C GLY A 246 4.67 -9.36 -1.42
N THR A 247 4.77 -9.73 -2.67
CA THR A 247 5.84 -10.59 -3.21
C THR A 247 6.49 -9.93 -4.42
N ILE A 248 7.72 -10.36 -4.77
CA ILE A 248 8.44 -9.88 -5.96
C ILE A 248 7.59 -10.08 -7.21
N GLU A 249 6.99 -11.28 -7.36
CA GLU A 249 6.14 -11.61 -8.50
C GLU A 249 4.91 -10.70 -8.58
N SER A 250 4.17 -10.52 -7.48
CA SER A 250 2.97 -9.67 -7.47
C SER A 250 3.28 -8.19 -7.71
N LEU A 251 4.45 -7.72 -7.26
CA LEU A 251 4.91 -6.36 -7.55
C LEU A 251 5.27 -6.19 -9.03
N TRP A 252 5.96 -7.17 -9.61
CA TRP A 252 6.31 -7.17 -11.04
C TRP A 252 5.03 -7.23 -11.89
N GLU A 253 4.12 -8.18 -11.63
CA GLU A 253 2.85 -8.30 -12.35
C GLU A 253 2.04 -7.00 -12.29
N ALA A 254 1.90 -6.40 -11.11
CA ALA A 254 1.17 -5.14 -10.96
C ALA A 254 1.77 -4.00 -11.80
N ASN A 255 3.12 -3.93 -11.94
CA ASN A 255 3.78 -2.97 -12.81
C ASN A 255 3.51 -3.27 -14.31
N MET A 256 3.50 -4.54 -14.71
CA MET A 256 3.18 -4.92 -16.09
C MET A 256 1.72 -4.62 -16.44
N GLU A 257 0.79 -4.96 -15.55
CA GLU A 257 -0.63 -4.60 -15.68
C GLU A 257 -0.85 -3.07 -15.77
N TYR A 258 0.03 -2.29 -15.13
CA TYR A 258 -0.05 -0.82 -15.12
C TYR A 258 0.40 -0.16 -16.44
N ILE A 259 1.15 -0.84 -17.31
CA ILE A 259 1.72 -0.27 -18.54
C ILE A 259 0.61 0.18 -19.49
N SER A 260 -0.43 -0.62 -19.68
CA SER A 260 -1.54 -0.30 -20.59
C SER A 260 -2.21 1.03 -20.21
N PRO A 261 -2.48 1.93 -21.17
CA PRO A 261 -3.29 3.12 -20.95
C PRO A 261 -4.71 2.82 -20.44
N GLU A 262 -5.22 1.63 -20.76
CA GLU A 262 -6.55 1.14 -20.38
C GLU A 262 -6.47 0.11 -19.24
N ASN A 263 -5.48 0.29 -18.33
CA ASN A 263 -5.32 -0.61 -17.20
C ASN A 263 -6.50 -0.55 -16.23
N ALA A 264 -6.74 -1.67 -15.54
CA ALA A 264 -7.88 -1.81 -14.62
C ALA A 264 -7.83 -0.83 -13.42
N LEU A 265 -6.65 -0.27 -13.09
CA LEU A 265 -6.49 0.76 -12.07
C LEU A 265 -7.00 2.14 -12.55
N ASP A 266 -7.33 2.28 -13.85
CA ASP A 266 -7.75 3.56 -14.44
C ASP A 266 -6.77 4.71 -14.15
N SER A 267 -5.48 4.47 -14.43
CA SER A 267 -4.37 5.35 -14.07
C SER A 267 -4.47 6.77 -14.66
N ARG A 268 -5.24 6.94 -15.75
CA ARG A 268 -5.46 8.22 -16.44
C ARG A 268 -6.70 8.99 -15.97
N ASN A 269 -7.42 8.50 -14.98
CA ASN A 269 -8.57 9.17 -14.40
C ASN A 269 -8.16 10.50 -13.75
N ARG A 270 -8.66 11.59 -14.31
CA ARG A 270 -8.36 12.95 -13.84
C ARG A 270 -9.19 13.36 -12.62
N GLN A 271 -10.28 12.66 -12.35
CA GLN A 271 -11.16 12.95 -11.21
C GLN A 271 -10.63 12.26 -9.94
N TRP A 272 -9.97 11.09 -10.08
CA TRP A 272 -9.36 10.35 -8.98
C TRP A 272 -7.87 10.18 -9.22
N LYS A 273 -7.11 11.23 -8.96
CA LYS A 273 -5.65 11.27 -9.19
C LYS A 273 -4.90 10.57 -8.07
N ILE A 274 -3.83 9.89 -8.42
CA ILE A 274 -2.82 9.47 -7.46
C ILE A 274 -1.74 10.55 -7.41
N TYR A 275 -1.58 11.15 -6.24
CA TYR A 275 -0.56 12.15 -5.94
C TYR A 275 0.70 11.46 -5.45
N SER A 276 1.84 12.11 -5.62
CA SER A 276 3.13 11.62 -5.14
C SER A 276 4.08 12.78 -4.93
N ARG A 277 5.07 12.60 -4.08
CA ARG A 277 6.22 13.50 -4.00
C ARG A 277 7.16 13.22 -5.16
N ASN A 278 6.89 13.82 -6.30
CA ASN A 278 7.71 13.66 -7.48
C ASN A 278 9.00 14.51 -7.41
N MET A 279 10.13 13.91 -7.77
CA MET A 279 11.35 14.67 -8.02
C MET A 279 11.17 15.46 -9.32
N ILE A 280 11.64 16.71 -9.31
CA ILE A 280 11.74 17.50 -10.55
C ILE A 280 12.89 16.92 -11.36
N ALA A 281 12.58 16.42 -12.56
CA ALA A 281 13.54 15.88 -13.51
C ALA A 281 13.36 16.57 -14.88
N PRO A 282 14.41 16.65 -15.71
CA PRO A 282 14.28 17.17 -17.06
C PRO A 282 13.37 16.26 -17.91
N PRO A 283 12.91 16.71 -19.09
CA PRO A 283 12.25 15.83 -20.04
C PRO A 283 13.11 14.61 -20.35
N ASN A 284 12.45 13.47 -20.66
CA ASN A 284 13.16 12.31 -21.14
C ASN A 284 13.80 12.57 -22.53
N PHE A 285 14.91 11.91 -22.78
CA PHE A 285 15.63 11.99 -24.06
C PHE A 285 15.73 10.60 -24.69
N LEU A 286 15.28 10.49 -25.94
CA LEU A 286 15.43 9.29 -26.77
C LEU A 286 16.56 9.53 -27.77
N GLY A 287 17.64 8.75 -27.66
CA GLY A 287 18.79 8.83 -28.52
C GLY A 287 18.55 8.26 -29.94
N GLU A 288 19.56 8.32 -30.79
CA GLU A 288 19.48 7.86 -32.20
C GLU A 288 19.17 6.37 -32.31
N HIS A 289 19.65 5.56 -31.35
CA HIS A 289 19.46 4.11 -31.34
C HIS A 289 18.30 3.67 -30.45
N ALA A 290 17.51 4.63 -29.92
CA ALA A 290 16.40 4.32 -29.06
C ALA A 290 15.26 3.64 -29.82
N HIS A 291 14.80 2.50 -29.31
CA HIS A 291 13.61 1.80 -29.76
C HIS A 291 12.71 1.47 -28.58
N VAL A 292 11.61 2.20 -28.44
CA VAL A 292 10.69 2.07 -27.30
C VAL A 292 9.33 1.62 -27.78
N GLU A 293 8.85 0.50 -27.25
CA GLU A 293 7.58 -0.12 -27.60
C GLU A 293 6.82 -0.51 -26.33
N ASP A 294 5.52 -0.21 -26.29
CA ASP A 294 4.58 -0.59 -25.21
C ASP A 294 5.16 -0.43 -23.80
N SER A 295 5.68 0.76 -23.48
CA SER A 295 6.44 0.98 -22.26
C SER A 295 6.13 2.32 -21.62
N LEU A 296 6.27 2.39 -20.30
CA LEU A 296 6.20 3.65 -19.55
C LEU A 296 7.60 4.23 -19.38
N VAL A 297 7.82 5.46 -19.85
CA VAL A 297 9.08 6.19 -19.72
C VAL A 297 8.79 7.50 -18.96
N VAL A 298 9.30 7.60 -17.74
CA VAL A 298 9.08 8.75 -16.85
C VAL A 298 10.15 9.83 -17.09
N ASP A 299 9.93 11.03 -16.55
CA ASP A 299 10.81 12.19 -16.72
C ASP A 299 12.28 11.89 -16.37
N GLY A 300 13.21 12.53 -17.06
CA GLY A 300 14.65 12.43 -16.83
C GLY A 300 15.33 11.18 -17.43
N CYS A 301 14.59 10.28 -18.05
CA CYS A 301 15.17 9.09 -18.65
C CYS A 301 16.04 9.44 -19.88
N LEU A 302 17.19 8.75 -19.99
CA LEU A 302 18.06 8.78 -21.17
C LEU A 302 18.03 7.40 -21.80
N VAL A 303 17.44 7.26 -22.99
CA VAL A 303 17.27 5.97 -23.66
C VAL A 303 17.99 5.99 -24.99
N ASP A 304 19.00 5.13 -25.16
CA ASP A 304 19.73 4.90 -26.40
C ASP A 304 19.85 3.39 -26.73
N GLY A 305 18.89 2.62 -26.29
CA GLY A 305 18.75 1.17 -26.47
C GLY A 305 17.31 0.76 -26.75
N THR A 306 17.04 -0.53 -26.70
CA THR A 306 15.72 -1.11 -26.93
C THR A 306 14.98 -1.32 -25.60
N VAL A 307 13.73 -0.86 -25.50
CA VAL A 307 12.85 -1.01 -24.35
C VAL A 307 11.50 -1.51 -24.83
N LYS A 308 11.07 -2.67 -24.33
CA LYS A 308 9.80 -3.29 -24.69
C LYS A 308 9.04 -3.73 -23.44
N HIS A 309 7.75 -3.43 -23.42
CA HIS A 309 6.81 -3.81 -22.36
C HIS A 309 7.43 -3.66 -20.97
N SER A 310 7.97 -2.44 -20.69
CA SER A 310 8.77 -2.19 -19.49
C SER A 310 8.44 -0.85 -18.85
N VAL A 311 8.76 -0.71 -17.56
CA VAL A 311 8.60 0.53 -16.81
C VAL A 311 9.97 1.13 -16.51
N LEU A 312 10.24 2.33 -17.03
CA LEU A 312 11.42 3.13 -16.71
C LEU A 312 11.03 4.26 -15.75
N ALA A 313 11.49 4.18 -14.52
CA ALA A 313 11.27 5.22 -13.52
C ALA A 313 12.18 6.44 -13.74
N THR A 314 11.94 7.50 -12.98
CA THR A 314 12.62 8.80 -13.11
C THR A 314 14.15 8.67 -13.15
N ASN A 315 14.80 9.38 -14.09
CA ASN A 315 16.26 9.45 -14.25
C ASN A 315 16.97 8.13 -14.58
N THR A 316 16.29 7.13 -15.12
CA THR A 316 16.94 5.90 -15.58
C THR A 316 17.76 6.14 -16.85
N GLN A 317 18.81 5.35 -17.04
CA GLN A 317 19.64 5.40 -18.24
C GLN A 317 19.71 4.02 -18.89
N ILE A 318 19.30 3.93 -20.14
CA ILE A 318 19.46 2.74 -20.98
C ILE A 318 20.50 3.09 -22.05
N ARG A 319 21.70 2.49 -21.95
CA ARG A 319 22.82 2.82 -22.85
C ARG A 319 22.68 2.09 -24.17
N GLU A 320 23.49 2.55 -25.13
CA GLU A 320 23.56 2.05 -26.52
C GLU A 320 23.62 0.51 -26.60
N GLY A 321 22.76 -0.09 -27.44
CA GLY A 321 22.69 -1.53 -27.64
C GLY A 321 22.12 -2.35 -26.49
N ALA A 322 21.77 -1.72 -25.36
CA ALA A 322 21.08 -2.43 -24.28
C ALA A 322 19.65 -2.81 -24.69
N VAL A 323 19.16 -3.95 -24.17
CA VAL A 323 17.82 -4.47 -24.41
C VAL A 323 17.13 -4.70 -23.07
N VAL A 324 15.96 -4.09 -22.87
CA VAL A 324 15.14 -4.24 -21.66
C VAL A 324 13.76 -4.70 -22.08
N GLU A 325 13.35 -5.88 -21.62
CA GLU A 325 12.05 -6.50 -21.94
C GLU A 325 11.35 -6.95 -20.65
N ASP A 326 10.01 -6.77 -20.58
CA ASP A 326 9.15 -7.21 -19.47
C ASP A 326 9.73 -6.84 -18.09
N SER A 327 10.29 -5.65 -17.92
CA SER A 327 11.10 -5.32 -16.75
C SER A 327 10.74 -3.98 -16.11
N VAL A 328 11.05 -3.85 -14.83
CA VAL A 328 10.87 -2.62 -14.04
C VAL A 328 12.25 -2.06 -13.70
N ILE A 329 12.57 -0.90 -14.21
CA ILE A 329 13.83 -0.19 -13.94
C ILE A 329 13.54 0.97 -13.02
N MET A 330 13.97 0.87 -11.75
CA MET A 330 13.69 1.86 -10.71
C MET A 330 14.55 3.12 -10.88
N SER A 331 14.16 4.19 -10.18
CA SER A 331 14.73 5.53 -10.37
C SER A 331 16.25 5.56 -10.27
N GLY A 332 16.87 6.27 -11.18
CA GLY A 332 18.32 6.50 -11.23
C GLY A 332 19.16 5.27 -11.61
N ALA A 333 18.52 4.13 -11.91
CA ALA A 333 19.27 2.96 -12.37
C ALA A 333 19.89 3.16 -13.74
N VAL A 334 21.06 2.55 -13.96
CA VAL A 334 21.82 2.61 -15.21
C VAL A 334 22.01 1.22 -15.76
N ILE A 335 21.55 1.01 -17.00
CA ILE A 335 21.75 -0.23 -17.76
C ILE A 335 22.88 0.00 -18.77
N GLY A 336 23.96 -0.76 -18.60
CA GLY A 336 25.20 -0.65 -19.38
C GLY A 336 25.03 -1.00 -20.85
N LYS A 337 26.02 -0.65 -21.67
CA LYS A 337 26.00 -0.90 -23.11
C LYS A 337 25.87 -2.40 -23.41
N GLY A 338 24.97 -2.74 -24.35
CA GLY A 338 24.77 -4.13 -24.78
C GLY A 338 24.25 -5.07 -23.72
N ALA A 339 23.89 -4.60 -22.53
CA ALA A 339 23.27 -5.44 -21.49
C ALA A 339 21.88 -5.90 -21.91
N LYS A 340 21.47 -7.10 -21.48
CA LYS A 340 20.16 -7.66 -21.78
C LYS A 340 19.42 -7.97 -20.48
N ILE A 341 18.29 -7.35 -20.30
CA ILE A 341 17.45 -7.47 -19.12
C ILE A 341 16.08 -7.99 -19.53
N LYS A 342 15.66 -9.10 -18.95
CA LYS A 342 14.36 -9.68 -19.23
C LYS A 342 13.68 -10.14 -17.94
N ARG A 343 12.42 -9.76 -17.75
CA ARG A 343 11.56 -10.13 -16.61
C ARG A 343 12.28 -9.93 -15.27
N ALA A 344 12.71 -8.68 -15.04
CA ALA A 344 13.50 -8.32 -13.85
C ALA A 344 13.04 -7.02 -13.23
N ILE A 345 13.39 -6.82 -11.95
CA ILE A 345 13.29 -5.56 -11.24
C ILE A 345 14.71 -5.09 -10.94
N ILE A 346 15.10 -3.96 -11.52
CA ILE A 346 16.39 -3.32 -11.26
C ILE A 346 16.19 -2.22 -10.23
N GLY A 347 16.89 -2.32 -9.11
CA GLY A 347 16.73 -1.46 -7.94
C GLY A 347 17.09 -0.01 -8.14
N GLU A 348 16.64 0.83 -7.20
CA GLU A 348 16.87 2.27 -7.20
C GLU A 348 18.40 2.58 -7.17
N GLY A 349 18.86 3.36 -8.13
CA GLY A 349 20.28 3.73 -8.26
C GLY A 349 21.23 2.59 -8.68
N ALA A 350 20.70 1.42 -9.02
CA ALA A 350 21.54 0.28 -9.41
C ALA A 350 22.30 0.51 -10.72
N HIS A 351 23.47 -0.11 -10.82
CA HIS A 351 24.30 -0.06 -12.03
C HIS A 351 24.52 -1.49 -12.57
N VAL A 352 23.90 -1.78 -13.72
CA VAL A 352 24.16 -3.02 -14.46
C VAL A 352 25.31 -2.76 -15.44
N SER A 353 26.37 -3.56 -15.36
CA SER A 353 27.56 -3.41 -16.19
C SER A 353 27.29 -3.72 -17.66
N ASP A 354 28.21 -3.24 -18.54
CA ASP A 354 28.13 -3.48 -19.97
C ASP A 354 28.12 -4.99 -20.28
N GLY A 355 27.28 -5.39 -21.23
CA GLY A 355 27.16 -6.78 -21.72
C GLY A 355 26.60 -7.82 -20.76
N VAL A 356 26.15 -7.42 -19.57
CA VAL A 356 25.55 -8.35 -18.59
C VAL A 356 24.19 -8.83 -19.10
N GLU A 357 23.91 -10.12 -18.96
CA GLU A 357 22.60 -10.73 -19.21
C GLU A 357 21.93 -11.09 -17.89
N ILE A 358 20.67 -10.64 -17.71
CA ILE A 358 19.80 -10.95 -16.59
C ILE A 358 18.49 -11.51 -17.18
N ASP A 359 18.26 -12.80 -16.99
CA ASP A 359 17.08 -13.49 -17.48
C ASP A 359 16.23 -14.04 -16.31
N GLY A 360 15.05 -13.45 -16.14
CA GLY A 360 14.06 -13.84 -15.14
C GLY A 360 12.92 -14.69 -15.71
N THR A 361 13.10 -15.35 -16.84
CA THR A 361 12.03 -16.11 -17.51
C THR A 361 11.42 -17.18 -16.58
N GLU A 362 12.20 -17.83 -15.75
CA GLU A 362 11.71 -18.81 -14.77
C GLU A 362 11.15 -18.13 -13.50
N GLU A 363 11.87 -17.14 -12.96
CA GLU A 363 11.52 -16.38 -11.76
C GLU A 363 12.00 -14.95 -11.90
N VAL A 364 11.17 -13.97 -11.51
CA VAL A 364 11.52 -12.54 -11.59
C VAL A 364 12.82 -12.26 -10.83
N GLN A 365 13.84 -11.74 -11.54
CA GLN A 365 15.12 -11.41 -10.95
C GLN A 365 15.12 -10.04 -10.30
N VAL A 366 15.74 -9.91 -9.12
CA VAL A 366 15.93 -8.63 -8.45
C VAL A 366 17.42 -8.33 -8.32
N VAL A 367 17.85 -7.19 -8.87
CA VAL A 367 19.26 -6.80 -8.94
C VAL A 367 19.46 -5.38 -8.41
N GLY A 368 20.57 -5.15 -7.67
CA GLY A 368 21.02 -3.82 -7.28
C GLY A 368 20.54 -3.33 -5.93
N TYR A 369 20.47 -4.22 -4.95
CA TYR A 369 20.21 -3.86 -3.54
C TYR A 369 21.35 -4.37 -2.65
#